data_360e16b42e04d1f423f9f12dcc93600f
#
_entry.id   360e16b42e04d1f423f9f12dcc93600f
#
_cell.length_a   1.000
_cell.length_b   1.000
_cell.length_c   1.000
_cell.angle_alpha   90.00
_cell.angle_beta   90.00
_cell.angle_gamma   90.00
#
_symmetry.space_group_name_H-M   'P 1'
#
loop_
_entity.id
_entity.type
_entity.pdbx_description
1 polymer ?
#
loop_
_entity_poly.entity_id
_entity_poly.type
_entity_poly.pdbx_seq_one_letter_code
_entity_poly.pdbx_strand_id
1 'polypeptide(L)'
;TINNDLRTDCITLDGKGDFLMLAEMPKGKTIADIDAVAMFRNAVGADIPIEAVSVQDWVAGLALVTDGYQDRRVFLSGDAVHLFTPSGGFGFNTGIDDAVNLGWKLAAVVQGWGGEKLLASYEAERRPIGIRNTTESGRLAAQIGDLQYPKNMEAEGQIGEAARAGFKDELMKFTEEFASLGIQLGARYDGSKIIADDGTAPPPDSAVDYIPSACSGGRAP
;
A
#
# COMPACT_ATOMS: atom_id res chain seq x y z
N THR A 1 -12.15 1.36 -13.18
CA THR A 1 -13.44 1.85 -13.73
C THR A 1 -14.43 2.09 -12.61
N ILE A 2 -15.15 3.18 -12.70
CA ILE A 2 -16.26 3.51 -11.80
C ILE A 2 -17.44 3.97 -12.67
N ASN A 3 -18.59 3.33 -12.50
CA ASN A 3 -19.85 3.74 -13.11
C ASN A 3 -21.00 3.63 -12.09
N ASN A 4 -22.27 3.81 -12.51
CA ASN A 4 -23.41 3.80 -11.60
C ASN A 4 -23.62 2.45 -10.89
N ASP A 5 -23.17 1.35 -11.48
CA ASP A 5 -23.47 0.00 -11.03
C ASP A 5 -22.27 -0.72 -10.43
N LEU A 6 -21.05 -0.29 -10.78
CA LEU A 6 -19.85 -1.07 -10.53
C LEU A 6 -18.63 -0.18 -10.30
N ARG A 7 -17.84 -0.54 -9.29
CA ARG A 7 -16.48 -0.06 -9.08
C ARG A 7 -15.50 -1.22 -9.22
N THR A 8 -14.54 -1.10 -10.13
CA THR A 8 -13.56 -2.14 -10.40
C THR A 8 -12.19 -1.56 -10.72
N ASP A 9 -11.16 -2.34 -10.42
CA ASP A 9 -9.81 -2.15 -10.95
C ASP A 9 -9.56 -3.22 -12.01
N CYS A 10 -9.24 -2.78 -13.22
CA CYS A 10 -8.86 -3.65 -14.33
C CYS A 10 -7.37 -3.48 -14.62
N ILE A 11 -6.61 -4.54 -14.42
CA ILE A 11 -5.16 -4.58 -14.55
C ILE A 11 -4.81 -5.50 -15.71
N THR A 12 -4.08 -5.01 -16.71
CA THR A 12 -3.53 -5.87 -17.76
C THR A 12 -2.37 -6.68 -17.21
N LEU A 13 -2.36 -7.98 -17.47
CA LEU A 13 -1.30 -8.88 -17.01
C LEU A 13 -0.17 -9.02 -18.03
N ASP A 14 -0.53 -9.05 -19.32
CA ASP A 14 0.42 -9.30 -20.41
C ASP A 14 0.54 -8.14 -21.41
N GLY A 15 -0.25 -7.08 -21.23
CA GLY A 15 -0.33 -5.95 -22.15
C GLY A 15 -0.99 -6.25 -23.50
N LYS A 16 -1.66 -7.40 -23.63
CA LYS A 16 -2.30 -7.86 -24.88
C LYS A 16 -3.78 -8.17 -24.70
N GLY A 17 -4.10 -9.22 -23.94
CA GLY A 17 -5.47 -9.71 -23.83
C GLY A 17 -5.81 -10.29 -22.46
N ASP A 18 -4.84 -10.50 -21.58
CA ASP A 18 -5.07 -11.04 -20.26
C ASP A 18 -5.24 -9.93 -19.22
N PHE A 19 -6.35 -10.00 -18.46
CA PHE A 19 -6.70 -9.01 -17.45
C PHE A 19 -7.03 -9.66 -16.11
N LEU A 20 -6.66 -8.99 -15.04
CA LEU A 20 -7.19 -9.20 -13.70
C LEU A 20 -8.22 -8.10 -13.43
N MET A 21 -9.44 -8.48 -13.05
CA MET A 21 -10.44 -7.55 -12.57
C MET A 21 -10.67 -7.78 -11.08
N LEU A 22 -10.50 -6.74 -10.29
CA LEU A 22 -10.89 -6.68 -8.89
C LEU A 22 -12.19 -5.89 -8.79
N ALA A 23 -13.22 -6.49 -8.22
CA ALA A 23 -14.52 -5.84 -8.06
C ALA A 23 -15.06 -6.08 -6.65
N GLU A 24 -15.78 -5.10 -6.11
CA GLU A 24 -16.45 -5.24 -4.84
C GLU A 24 -17.57 -6.28 -4.96
N MET A 25 -17.61 -7.23 -4.02
CA MET A 25 -18.67 -8.23 -3.95
C MET A 25 -20.00 -7.56 -3.59
N PRO A 26 -21.06 -7.70 -4.41
CA PRO A 26 -22.37 -7.16 -4.08
C PRO A 26 -22.91 -7.74 -2.77
N LYS A 27 -23.52 -6.90 -1.93
CA LYS A 27 -24.03 -7.31 -0.62
C LYS A 27 -24.99 -8.50 -0.72
N GLY A 28 -24.72 -9.54 0.07
CA GLY A 28 -25.55 -10.73 0.15
C GLY A 28 -25.38 -11.71 -1.02
N LYS A 29 -24.40 -11.50 -1.89
CA LYS A 29 -24.02 -12.42 -2.95
C LYS A 29 -22.82 -13.26 -2.54
N THR A 30 -22.69 -14.42 -3.17
CA THR A 30 -21.53 -15.30 -3.11
C THR A 30 -20.87 -15.38 -4.49
N ILE A 31 -19.67 -15.94 -4.54
CA ILE A 31 -18.96 -16.12 -5.83
C ILE A 31 -19.79 -16.90 -6.86
N ALA A 32 -20.64 -17.82 -6.40
CA ALA A 32 -21.52 -18.61 -7.27
C ALA A 32 -22.64 -17.78 -7.94
N ASP A 33 -22.94 -16.60 -7.40
CA ASP A 33 -23.96 -15.69 -7.92
C ASP A 33 -23.39 -14.65 -8.89
N ILE A 34 -22.07 -14.70 -9.17
CA ILE A 34 -21.36 -13.69 -9.96
C ILE A 34 -21.21 -14.14 -11.41
N ASP A 35 -21.75 -13.34 -12.33
CA ASP A 35 -21.43 -13.42 -13.76
C ASP A 35 -20.24 -12.50 -14.06
N ALA A 36 -19.04 -13.05 -14.02
CA ALA A 36 -17.80 -12.30 -14.22
C ALA A 36 -17.71 -11.70 -15.65
N VAL A 37 -18.27 -12.38 -16.64
CA VAL A 37 -18.31 -11.89 -18.03
C VAL A 37 -19.19 -10.65 -18.13
N ALA A 38 -20.40 -10.73 -17.57
CA ALA A 38 -21.31 -9.59 -17.55
C ALA A 38 -20.73 -8.41 -16.75
N MET A 39 -20.08 -8.67 -15.61
CA MET A 39 -19.41 -7.63 -14.82
C MET A 39 -18.29 -6.94 -15.62
N PHE A 40 -17.45 -7.69 -16.30
CA PHE A 40 -16.37 -7.12 -17.09
C PHE A 40 -16.90 -6.28 -18.26
N ARG A 41 -17.93 -6.74 -18.97
CA ARG A 41 -18.59 -6.00 -20.06
C ARG A 41 -19.22 -4.70 -19.56
N ASN A 42 -19.85 -4.74 -18.37
CA ASN A 42 -20.36 -3.53 -17.73
C ASN A 42 -19.22 -2.55 -17.42
N ALA A 43 -18.10 -3.03 -16.85
CA ALA A 43 -16.94 -2.20 -16.53
C ALA A 43 -16.32 -1.53 -17.76
N VAL A 44 -16.28 -2.22 -18.89
CA VAL A 44 -15.73 -1.74 -20.16
C VAL A 44 -16.76 -0.88 -20.93
N GLY A 45 -18.05 -1.09 -20.67
CA GLY A 45 -19.14 -0.41 -21.38
C GLY A 45 -19.36 -0.93 -22.81
N ALA A 46 -18.93 -2.16 -23.12
CA ALA A 46 -19.03 -2.74 -24.45
C ALA A 46 -19.23 -4.27 -24.40
N ASP A 47 -20.00 -4.80 -25.32
CA ASP A 47 -20.17 -6.23 -25.52
C ASP A 47 -18.99 -6.78 -26.35
N ILE A 48 -17.88 -7.05 -25.68
CA ILE A 48 -16.67 -7.62 -26.28
C ILE A 48 -16.58 -9.12 -26.01
N PRO A 49 -15.96 -9.90 -26.90
CA PRO A 49 -15.70 -11.32 -26.66
C PRO A 49 -14.64 -11.47 -25.57
N ILE A 50 -15.03 -12.11 -24.47
CA ILE A 50 -14.13 -12.42 -23.34
C ILE A 50 -14.43 -13.80 -22.78
N GLU A 51 -13.45 -14.39 -22.13
CA GLU A 51 -13.54 -15.65 -21.40
C GLU A 51 -13.09 -15.42 -19.94
N ALA A 52 -13.88 -15.85 -18.98
CA ALA A 52 -13.47 -15.85 -17.57
C ALA A 52 -12.66 -17.13 -17.28
N VAL A 53 -11.36 -16.99 -17.16
CA VAL A 53 -10.45 -18.12 -16.90
C VAL A 53 -10.56 -18.60 -15.45
N SER A 54 -10.72 -17.67 -14.51
CA SER A 54 -10.86 -17.97 -13.08
C SER A 54 -11.66 -16.88 -12.39
N VAL A 55 -12.47 -17.26 -11.41
CA VAL A 55 -13.22 -16.34 -10.54
C VAL A 55 -13.02 -16.81 -9.11
N GLN A 56 -12.56 -15.92 -8.22
CA GLN A 56 -12.28 -16.22 -6.82
C GLN A 56 -12.73 -15.05 -5.96
N ASP A 57 -13.13 -15.36 -4.74
CA ASP A 57 -13.23 -14.34 -3.70
C ASP A 57 -11.84 -14.01 -3.14
N TRP A 58 -11.64 -12.75 -2.85
CA TRP A 58 -10.40 -12.26 -2.28
C TRP A 58 -10.71 -11.17 -1.25
N VAL A 59 -10.05 -11.25 -0.12
CA VAL A 59 -10.14 -10.22 0.90
C VAL A 59 -8.92 -9.32 0.75
N ALA A 60 -9.15 -8.08 0.39
CA ALA A 60 -8.11 -7.05 0.41
C ALA A 60 -7.51 -6.97 1.82
N GLY A 61 -6.23 -7.17 1.93
CA GLY A 61 -5.47 -7.44 3.16
C GLY A 61 -5.89 -6.68 4.41
N LEU A 62 -5.40 -7.15 5.52
CA LEU A 62 -5.60 -6.51 6.83
C LEU A 62 -4.40 -5.61 7.13
N ALA A 63 -4.63 -4.44 7.70
CA ALA A 63 -3.57 -3.58 8.20
C ALA A 63 -3.13 -4.07 9.58
N LEU A 64 -2.15 -4.99 9.64
CA LEU A 64 -1.69 -5.62 10.87
C LEU A 64 -0.16 -5.55 10.98
N VAL A 65 0.33 -5.37 12.20
CA VAL A 65 1.76 -5.48 12.53
C VAL A 65 1.91 -6.38 13.74
N THR A 66 2.85 -7.33 13.70
CA THR A 66 3.13 -8.22 14.83
C THR A 66 3.76 -7.46 16.00
N ASP A 67 3.61 -8.01 17.20
CA ASP A 67 4.19 -7.45 18.44
C ASP A 67 5.72 -7.54 18.48
N GLY A 68 6.31 -8.50 17.77
CA GLY A 68 7.76 -8.69 17.71
C GLY A 68 8.24 -9.20 16.37
N TYR A 69 9.43 -8.77 15.96
CA TYR A 69 10.10 -9.16 14.70
C TYR A 69 11.17 -10.23 14.91
N GLN A 70 11.48 -10.51 16.18
CA GLN A 70 12.53 -11.47 16.55
C GLN A 70 12.13 -12.26 17.81
N ASP A 71 12.36 -13.57 17.77
CA ASP A 71 12.43 -14.41 18.98
C ASP A 71 13.71 -15.25 18.92
N ARG A 72 14.65 -14.97 19.83
CA ARG A 72 15.96 -15.63 19.93
C ARG A 72 16.72 -15.57 18.59
N ARG A 73 16.80 -16.69 17.87
CA ARG A 73 17.51 -16.85 16.58
C ARG A 73 16.58 -16.87 15.38
N VAL A 74 15.30 -16.65 15.58
CA VAL A 74 14.29 -16.57 14.53
C VAL A 74 13.97 -15.11 14.27
N PHE A 75 14.08 -14.69 13.04
CA PHE A 75 13.74 -13.35 12.56
C PHE A 75 12.62 -13.45 11.55
N LEU A 76 11.67 -12.56 11.65
CA LEU A 76 10.54 -12.44 10.72
C LEU A 76 10.71 -11.16 9.89
N SER A 77 10.19 -11.17 8.66
CA SER A 77 10.33 -10.06 7.71
C SER A 77 9.17 -10.05 6.72
N GLY A 78 8.87 -8.91 6.12
CA GLY A 78 7.83 -8.76 5.12
C GLY A 78 6.45 -9.14 5.66
N ASP A 79 5.67 -9.90 4.88
CA ASP A 79 4.31 -10.29 5.23
C ASP A 79 4.20 -11.15 6.52
N ALA A 80 5.32 -11.71 6.98
CA ALA A 80 5.35 -12.42 8.27
C ALA A 80 5.28 -11.47 9.48
N VAL A 81 5.55 -10.18 9.31
CA VAL A 81 5.54 -9.18 10.40
C VAL A 81 4.56 -8.03 10.18
N HIS A 82 4.19 -7.73 8.95
CA HIS A 82 3.21 -6.69 8.63
C HIS A 82 2.38 -7.06 7.41
N LEU A 83 1.08 -6.97 7.54
CA LEU A 83 0.12 -7.14 6.46
C LEU A 83 -0.40 -5.77 6.03
N PHE A 84 -0.41 -5.55 4.74
CA PHE A 84 -0.85 -4.31 4.13
C PHE A 84 -2.14 -4.49 3.36
N THR A 85 -2.96 -3.43 3.34
CA THR A 85 -3.89 -3.27 2.23
C THR A 85 -3.09 -2.98 0.95
N PRO A 86 -3.62 -3.24 -0.26
CA PRO A 86 -2.88 -2.98 -1.49
C PRO A 86 -2.64 -1.50 -1.78
N SER A 87 -3.38 -0.60 -1.11
CA SER A 87 -3.31 0.85 -1.33
C SER A 87 -1.91 1.40 -1.05
N GLY A 88 -1.42 2.22 -1.98
CA GLY A 88 -0.08 2.81 -1.94
C GLY A 88 1.04 1.88 -2.39
N GLY A 89 0.81 0.57 -2.52
CA GLY A 89 1.85 -0.39 -2.94
C GLY A 89 3.01 -0.54 -1.96
N PHE A 90 2.78 -0.29 -0.66
CA PHE A 90 3.86 -0.22 0.34
C PHE A 90 4.35 -1.59 0.81
N GLY A 91 3.53 -2.65 0.74
CA GLY A 91 3.81 -3.93 1.37
C GLY A 91 5.11 -4.56 0.89
N PHE A 92 5.20 -4.86 -0.40
CA PHE A 92 6.39 -5.46 -1.01
C PHE A 92 7.66 -4.61 -0.78
N ASN A 93 7.55 -3.30 -0.97
CA ASN A 93 8.67 -2.37 -0.80
C ASN A 93 9.16 -2.33 0.66
N THR A 94 8.25 -2.30 1.64
CA THR A 94 8.61 -2.36 3.05
C THR A 94 9.29 -3.69 3.39
N GLY A 95 8.83 -4.81 2.81
CA GLY A 95 9.46 -6.13 2.97
C GLY A 95 10.88 -6.21 2.38
N ILE A 96 11.14 -5.55 1.24
CA ILE A 96 12.51 -5.43 0.69
C ILE A 96 13.40 -4.65 1.66
N ASP A 97 12.93 -3.53 2.18
CA ASP A 97 13.70 -2.73 3.15
C ASP A 97 14.00 -3.53 4.43
N ASP A 98 13.05 -4.33 4.92
CA ASP A 98 13.29 -5.25 6.04
C ASP A 98 14.41 -6.23 5.71
N ALA A 99 14.32 -6.88 4.54
CA ALA A 99 15.32 -7.86 4.11
C ALA A 99 16.71 -7.24 3.96
N VAL A 100 16.80 -6.01 3.43
CA VAL A 100 18.07 -5.27 3.33
C VAL A 100 18.60 -4.94 4.71
N ASN A 101 17.75 -4.41 5.62
CA ASN A 101 18.16 -4.05 6.97
C ASN A 101 18.65 -5.26 7.78
N LEU A 102 17.92 -6.38 7.71
CA LEU A 102 18.28 -7.62 8.41
C LEU A 102 19.50 -8.31 7.77
N GLY A 103 19.57 -8.34 6.44
CA GLY A 103 20.56 -9.13 5.70
C GLY A 103 21.99 -8.73 6.02
N TRP A 104 22.32 -7.44 5.99
CA TRP A 104 23.69 -7.00 6.32
C TRP A 104 24.03 -7.22 7.80
N LYS A 105 23.05 -7.10 8.71
CA LYS A 105 23.24 -7.34 10.15
C LYS A 105 23.54 -8.81 10.44
N LEU A 106 22.81 -9.71 9.79
CA LEU A 106 23.08 -11.16 9.86
C LEU A 106 24.48 -11.47 9.30
N ALA A 107 24.81 -10.90 8.14
CA ALA A 107 26.15 -11.10 7.55
C ALA A 107 27.26 -10.63 8.48
N ALA A 108 27.09 -9.45 9.10
CA ALA A 108 28.07 -8.88 10.03
C ALA A 108 28.33 -9.80 11.24
N VAL A 109 27.25 -10.36 11.81
CA VAL A 109 27.35 -11.27 12.97
C VAL A 109 27.98 -12.61 12.55
N VAL A 110 27.56 -13.19 11.42
CA VAL A 110 28.12 -14.47 10.93
C VAL A 110 29.60 -14.34 10.57
N GLN A 111 30.02 -13.20 10.03
CA GLN A 111 31.40 -12.88 9.71
C GLN A 111 32.25 -12.47 10.93
N GLY A 112 31.63 -12.28 12.10
CA GLY A 112 32.30 -12.04 13.38
C GLY A 112 32.69 -10.59 13.66
N TRP A 113 32.28 -9.62 12.83
CA TRP A 113 32.53 -8.19 13.11
C TRP A 113 31.32 -7.45 13.69
N GLY A 114 30.11 -8.04 13.64
CA GLY A 114 28.91 -7.54 14.28
C GLY A 114 28.66 -8.18 15.65
N GLY A 115 28.28 -7.39 16.63
CA GLY A 115 27.89 -7.85 17.97
C GLY A 115 26.41 -8.22 18.06
N GLU A 116 26.01 -8.89 19.15
CA GLU A 116 24.60 -9.28 19.40
C GLU A 116 23.61 -8.10 19.41
N LYS A 117 24.05 -6.93 19.87
CA LYS A 117 23.22 -5.71 19.86
C LYS A 117 22.85 -5.23 18.45
N LEU A 118 23.62 -5.62 17.45
CA LEU A 118 23.34 -5.29 16.06
C LEU A 118 22.07 -5.96 15.57
N LEU A 119 21.85 -7.22 15.90
CA LEU A 119 20.61 -7.92 15.52
C LEU A 119 19.38 -7.37 16.24
N ALA A 120 19.51 -6.99 17.50
CA ALA A 120 18.42 -6.38 18.25
C ALA A 120 17.97 -5.01 17.69
N SER A 121 18.83 -4.33 16.92
CA SER A 121 18.45 -3.07 16.26
C SER A 121 17.50 -3.28 15.07
N TYR A 122 17.38 -4.49 14.52
CA TYR A 122 16.47 -4.78 13.42
C TYR A 122 15.02 -4.45 13.78
N GLU A 123 14.51 -5.02 14.86
CA GLU A 123 13.15 -4.74 15.32
C GLU A 123 12.97 -3.27 15.71
N ALA A 124 13.94 -2.70 16.42
CA ALA A 124 13.88 -1.30 16.86
C ALA A 124 13.81 -0.32 15.67
N GLU A 125 14.43 -0.64 14.55
CA GLU A 125 14.44 0.19 13.34
C GLU A 125 13.24 -0.09 12.43
N ARG A 126 12.88 -1.37 12.23
CA ARG A 126 11.92 -1.73 11.20
C ARG A 126 10.47 -1.78 11.68
N ARG A 127 10.23 -2.16 12.93
CA ARG A 127 8.86 -2.22 13.45
C ARG A 127 8.15 -0.86 13.47
N PRO A 128 8.77 0.27 13.87
CA PRO A 128 8.15 1.59 13.76
C PRO A 128 7.79 1.95 12.31
N ILE A 129 8.66 1.60 11.34
CA ILE A 129 8.39 1.82 9.91
C ILE A 129 7.24 0.93 9.43
N GLY A 130 7.21 -0.34 9.84
CA GLY A 130 6.09 -1.23 9.56
C GLY A 130 4.76 -0.68 10.05
N ILE A 131 4.71 -0.18 11.30
CA ILE A 131 3.52 0.46 11.87
C ILE A 131 3.12 1.70 11.06
N ARG A 132 4.07 2.59 10.78
CA ARG A 132 3.85 3.82 10.01
C ARG A 132 3.24 3.52 8.64
N ASN A 133 3.90 2.68 7.87
CA ASN A 133 3.52 2.36 6.50
C ASN A 133 2.19 1.57 6.45
N THR A 134 1.96 0.64 7.38
CA THR A 134 0.70 -0.12 7.49
C THR A 134 -0.47 0.78 7.87
N THR A 135 -0.26 1.73 8.79
CA THR A 135 -1.29 2.71 9.17
C THR A 135 -1.69 3.56 7.97
N GLU A 136 -0.71 4.03 7.21
CA GLU A 136 -0.95 4.85 6.03
C GLU A 136 -1.66 4.08 4.91
N SER A 137 -1.25 2.85 4.64
CA SER A 137 -1.94 1.97 3.70
C SER A 137 -3.41 1.74 4.09
N GLY A 138 -3.68 1.51 5.38
CA GLY A 138 -5.05 1.36 5.89
C GLY A 138 -5.88 2.64 5.75
N ARG A 139 -5.28 3.81 5.98
CA ARG A 139 -5.92 5.11 5.77
C ARG A 139 -6.32 5.32 4.32
N LEU A 140 -5.41 5.05 3.38
CA LEU A 140 -5.68 5.15 1.94
C LEU A 140 -6.78 4.18 1.50
N ALA A 141 -6.76 2.93 1.98
CA ALA A 141 -7.80 1.96 1.67
C ALA A 141 -9.18 2.38 2.17
N ALA A 142 -9.26 2.93 3.40
CA ALA A 142 -10.50 3.46 3.94
C ALA A 142 -11.02 4.64 3.10
N GLN A 143 -10.14 5.55 2.69
CA GLN A 143 -10.49 6.68 1.85
C GLN A 143 -11.07 6.23 0.50
N ILE A 144 -10.47 5.22 -0.15
CA ILE A 144 -10.99 4.61 -1.37
C ILE A 144 -12.37 3.98 -1.10
N GLY A 145 -12.53 3.26 0.02
CA GLY A 145 -13.79 2.63 0.41
C GLY A 145 -14.94 3.62 0.58
N ASP A 146 -14.64 4.81 1.09
CA ASP A 146 -15.62 5.87 1.36
C ASP A 146 -16.01 6.68 0.11
N LEU A 147 -15.33 6.49 -1.03
CA LEU A 147 -15.59 7.23 -2.25
C LEU A 147 -17.00 6.96 -2.78
N GLN A 148 -17.80 7.99 -2.89
CA GLN A 148 -19.17 7.90 -3.43
C GLN A 148 -19.22 8.35 -4.89
N TYR A 149 -19.76 7.50 -5.75
CA TYR A 149 -19.99 7.86 -7.15
C TYR A 149 -21.23 8.76 -7.28
N PRO A 150 -21.11 9.96 -7.87
CA PRO A 150 -22.25 10.84 -8.05
C PRO A 150 -23.26 10.29 -9.06
N LYS A 151 -24.53 10.20 -8.67
CA LYS A 151 -25.60 9.62 -9.51
C LYS A 151 -25.74 10.23 -10.91
N ASN A 152 -25.32 11.48 -11.08
CA ASN A 152 -25.45 12.22 -12.35
C ASN A 152 -24.16 12.27 -13.15
N MET A 153 -23.16 11.44 -12.83
CA MET A 153 -21.86 11.47 -13.54
C MET A 153 -21.99 11.24 -15.05
N GLU A 154 -22.93 10.38 -15.45
CA GLU A 154 -23.16 10.01 -16.84
C GLU A 154 -24.25 10.87 -17.52
N ALA A 155 -24.85 11.82 -16.81
CA ALA A 155 -25.83 12.71 -17.38
C ALA A 155 -25.19 13.66 -18.43
N GLU A 156 -25.95 13.95 -19.47
CA GLU A 156 -25.55 14.93 -20.48
C GLU A 156 -25.74 16.40 -19.99
N GLY A 157 -25.02 17.33 -20.60
CA GLY A 157 -25.14 18.75 -20.36
C GLY A 157 -24.64 19.20 -18.97
N GLN A 158 -25.14 20.35 -18.52
CA GLN A 158 -24.63 21.04 -17.32
C GLN A 158 -24.71 20.21 -16.03
N ILE A 159 -25.72 19.35 -15.91
CA ILE A 159 -25.88 18.51 -14.71
C ILE A 159 -24.74 17.50 -14.61
N GLY A 160 -24.41 16.82 -15.70
CA GLY A 160 -23.30 15.87 -15.75
C GLY A 160 -21.94 16.58 -15.64
N GLU A 161 -21.78 17.75 -16.27
CA GLU A 161 -20.57 18.56 -16.17
C GLU A 161 -20.29 18.97 -14.72
N ALA A 162 -21.30 19.45 -14.00
CA ALA A 162 -21.18 19.79 -12.58
C ALA A 162 -20.85 18.60 -11.71
N ALA A 163 -21.49 17.44 -11.94
CA ALA A 163 -21.20 16.20 -11.23
C ALA A 163 -19.75 15.73 -11.45
N ARG A 164 -19.27 15.74 -12.68
CA ARG A 164 -17.89 15.37 -13.03
C ARG A 164 -16.86 16.35 -12.43
N ALA A 165 -17.16 17.65 -12.46
CA ALA A 165 -16.27 18.65 -11.85
C ALA A 165 -16.15 18.47 -10.33
N GLY A 166 -17.26 18.27 -9.61
CA GLY A 166 -17.23 17.99 -8.17
C GLY A 166 -16.51 16.67 -7.83
N PHE A 167 -16.73 15.63 -8.63
CA PHE A 167 -16.08 14.34 -8.42
C PHE A 167 -14.57 14.39 -8.69
N LYS A 168 -14.13 15.24 -9.61
CA LYS A 168 -12.69 15.47 -9.84
C LYS A 168 -11.98 15.92 -8.56
N ASP A 169 -12.58 16.84 -7.82
CA ASP A 169 -11.98 17.35 -6.58
C ASP A 169 -11.89 16.26 -5.51
N GLU A 170 -12.88 15.35 -5.44
CA GLU A 170 -12.80 14.17 -4.58
C GLU A 170 -11.67 13.22 -5.03
N LEU A 171 -11.56 12.95 -6.34
CA LEU A 171 -10.49 12.11 -6.90
C LEU A 171 -9.10 12.70 -6.66
N MET A 172 -8.93 14.00 -6.66
CA MET A 172 -7.63 14.63 -6.39
C MET A 172 -7.08 14.33 -4.99
N LYS A 173 -7.94 13.98 -4.02
CA LYS A 173 -7.51 13.52 -2.69
C LYS A 173 -6.75 12.19 -2.72
N PHE A 174 -6.96 11.37 -3.76
CA PHE A 174 -6.24 10.11 -3.96
C PHE A 174 -4.85 10.26 -4.57
N THR A 175 -4.44 11.49 -4.90
CA THR A 175 -3.09 11.77 -5.38
C THR A 175 -2.03 11.30 -4.38
N GLU A 176 -2.33 11.32 -3.09
CA GLU A 176 -1.46 10.84 -2.01
C GLU A 176 -1.06 9.37 -2.16
N GLU A 177 -1.92 8.52 -2.74
CA GLU A 177 -1.61 7.11 -2.98
C GLU A 177 -0.41 6.93 -3.91
N PHE A 178 -0.24 7.84 -4.87
CA PHE A 178 0.81 7.80 -5.89
C PHE A 178 1.94 8.80 -5.62
N ALA A 179 1.66 9.87 -4.89
CA ALA A 179 2.60 10.93 -4.53
C ALA A 179 2.95 10.89 -3.04
N SER A 180 3.48 9.76 -2.57
CA SER A 180 3.80 9.48 -1.16
C SER A 180 5.31 9.48 -0.92
N LEU A 181 6.03 10.54 -1.35
CA LEU A 181 7.48 10.62 -1.20
C LEU A 181 7.93 10.58 0.26
N GLY A 182 7.11 11.07 1.19
CA GLY A 182 7.39 10.97 2.62
C GLY A 182 7.43 9.53 3.12
N ILE A 183 6.53 8.66 2.64
CA ILE A 183 6.58 7.22 2.93
C ILE A 183 7.78 6.57 2.24
N GLN A 184 7.99 6.85 0.97
CA GLN A 184 9.01 6.18 0.14
C GLN A 184 10.45 6.52 0.54
N LEU A 185 10.71 7.76 0.95
CA LEU A 185 12.05 8.27 1.21
C LEU A 185 12.25 8.74 2.65
N GLY A 186 11.18 8.97 3.40
CA GLY A 186 11.21 9.60 4.72
C GLY A 186 11.33 8.63 5.89
N ALA A 187 11.61 7.35 5.66
CA ALA A 187 11.86 6.40 6.74
C ALA A 187 13.07 6.82 7.59
N ARG A 188 12.91 6.79 8.92
CA ARG A 188 13.96 7.12 9.89
C ARG A 188 14.05 6.06 10.97
N TYR A 189 15.26 5.86 11.46
CA TYR A 189 15.56 4.92 12.54
C TYR A 189 15.79 5.68 13.86
N ASP A 190 14.82 6.51 14.24
CA ASP A 190 14.86 7.34 15.43
C ASP A 190 15.07 6.46 16.68
N GLY A 191 16.07 6.79 17.49
CA GLY A 191 16.38 6.06 18.71
C GLY A 191 17.06 4.70 18.53
N SER A 192 17.50 4.35 17.33
CA SER A 192 18.33 3.15 17.11
C SER A 192 19.65 3.24 17.88
N LYS A 193 19.95 2.19 18.67
CA LYS A 193 21.14 2.14 19.52
C LYS A 193 22.47 1.97 18.78
N ILE A 194 22.39 1.71 17.47
CA ILE A 194 23.59 1.59 16.61
C ILE A 194 23.87 2.87 15.81
N ILE A 195 23.02 3.88 15.96
CA ILE A 195 23.13 5.17 15.29
C ILE A 195 23.58 6.20 16.35
N ALA A 196 24.66 6.91 16.07
CA ALA A 196 25.11 8.01 16.91
C ALA A 196 24.21 9.23 16.67
N ASP A 197 23.56 9.68 17.73
CA ASP A 197 22.77 10.91 17.71
C ASP A 197 23.70 12.11 17.81
N ASP A 198 23.55 13.07 16.90
CA ASP A 198 24.31 14.33 16.89
C ASP A 198 23.50 15.51 17.44
N GLY A 199 22.29 15.27 17.93
CA GLY A 199 21.37 16.27 18.45
C GLY A 199 20.62 17.08 17.39
N THR A 200 20.77 16.76 16.12
CA THR A 200 20.01 17.41 15.05
C THR A 200 18.54 16.98 15.12
N ALA A 201 17.64 17.94 15.28
CA ALA A 201 16.22 17.65 15.31
C ALA A 201 15.73 17.09 13.96
N PRO A 202 14.99 15.96 13.96
CA PRO A 202 14.44 15.41 12.73
C PRO A 202 13.36 16.34 12.15
N PRO A 203 13.17 16.35 10.81
CA PRO A 203 12.07 17.07 10.20
C PRO A 203 10.72 16.45 10.63
N PRO A 204 9.62 17.22 10.53
CA PRO A 204 8.28 16.66 10.70
C PRO A 204 8.06 15.44 9.82
N ASP A 205 7.35 14.42 10.35
CA ASP A 205 6.97 13.28 9.55
C ASP A 205 5.80 13.66 8.63
N SER A 206 5.87 13.20 7.39
CA SER A 206 4.82 13.40 6.38
C SER A 206 4.69 12.14 5.53
N ALA A 207 3.47 11.79 5.15
CA ALA A 207 3.24 10.72 4.20
C ALA A 207 3.53 11.18 2.75
N VAL A 208 3.25 12.43 2.46
CA VAL A 208 3.31 13.00 1.10
C VAL A 208 4.68 13.60 0.81
N ASP A 209 5.17 14.45 1.73
CA ASP A 209 6.36 15.27 1.48
C ASP A 209 7.61 14.62 2.07
N TYR A 210 8.62 14.46 1.25
CA TYR A 210 9.97 14.17 1.72
C TYR A 210 10.72 15.46 2.00
N ILE A 211 11.15 15.63 3.24
CA ILE A 211 11.95 16.77 3.68
C ILE A 211 13.40 16.28 3.87
N PRO A 212 14.33 16.61 2.96
CA PRO A 212 15.73 16.24 3.09
C PRO A 212 16.33 16.79 4.39
N SER A 213 17.07 15.97 5.10
CA SER A 213 17.71 16.36 6.36
C SER A 213 18.97 15.53 6.58
N ALA A 214 19.94 16.13 7.26
CA ALA A 214 21.15 15.45 7.73
C ALA A 214 20.99 14.85 9.13
N CYS A 215 19.76 14.77 9.67
CA CYS A 215 19.54 14.18 10.99
C CYS A 215 19.97 12.71 11.02
N SER A 216 20.55 12.30 12.15
CA SER A 216 20.98 10.91 12.37
C SER A 216 19.79 9.94 12.25
N GLY A 217 19.98 8.81 11.58
CA GLY A 217 18.96 7.80 11.35
C GLY A 217 18.05 8.06 10.16
N GLY A 218 18.09 9.23 9.53
CA GLY A 218 17.38 9.54 8.31
C GLY A 218 18.18 9.20 7.05
N ARG A 219 17.52 9.31 5.89
CA ARG A 219 18.18 9.24 4.59
C ARG A 219 19.04 10.50 4.38
N ALA A 220 20.29 10.32 3.98
CA ALA A 220 21.14 11.44 3.58
C ALA A 220 20.55 12.17 2.37
N PRO A 221 20.69 13.51 2.32
CA PRO A 221 20.24 14.33 1.19
C PRO A 221 20.87 13.95 -0.13
#